data_5d6771fa26fc1ff151221cd820b81954
#
_entry.id   5d6771fa26fc1ff151221cd820b81954
#
_cell.length_a   1.000
_cell.length_b   1.000
_cell.length_c   1.000
_cell.angle_alpha   90.00
_cell.angle_beta   90.00
_cell.angle_gamma   90.00
#
_symmetry.space_group_name_H-M   'P 1'
#
loop_
_entity.id
_entity.type
_entity.pdbx_description
1 polymer ?
#
loop_
_entity_poly.entity_id
_entity_poly.type
_entity_poly.pdbx_seq_one_letter_code
_entity_poly.pdbx_strand_id
1 'polypeptide(L)'
;MTTPSHAQKEVTQLLGDWSAGDEGALEKLIPLVQPELHRLAHHYMSRERAGHTLQTTALLDEAYLRLVDNTKPVWQGRTHFIAAAAQLMRRIMVDHARERHSLKRGGGALKVTLDEAALVTETRSEELLALDEALESLAAQDPRKSQIVELRYFGGLTVEETAEFLKLSRRTVEREWTIAKAWLYRALSREEPDEG
;
A
#
# COMPACT_ATOMS: atom_id res chain seq x y z
N MET A 1 17.87 6.23 19.69
CA MET A 1 16.55 6.91 19.68
C MET A 1 16.69 8.10 18.77
N THR A 2 16.12 8.04 17.56
CA THR A 2 16.17 9.15 16.61
C THR A 2 15.08 10.14 17.01
N THR A 3 15.47 11.35 17.38
CA THR A 3 14.52 12.42 17.72
C THR A 3 13.69 12.73 16.47
N PRO A 4 12.35 12.69 16.52
CA PRO A 4 11.52 13.02 15.37
C PRO A 4 11.82 14.45 14.90
N SER A 5 11.91 14.63 13.58
CA SER A 5 12.17 15.94 12.99
C SER A 5 11.01 16.90 13.31
N HIS A 6 11.25 18.22 13.24
CA HIS A 6 10.19 19.23 13.49
C HIS A 6 8.96 18.96 12.62
N ALA A 7 9.15 18.64 11.35
CA ALA A 7 8.06 18.31 10.43
C ALA A 7 7.26 17.05 10.85
N GLN A 8 7.90 16.03 11.43
CA GLN A 8 7.20 14.83 11.91
C GLN A 8 6.33 15.12 13.13
N LYS A 9 6.76 16.03 14.00
CA LYS A 9 5.97 16.47 15.17
C LYS A 9 4.77 17.29 14.74
N GLU A 10 4.97 18.20 13.78
CA GLU A 10 3.92 19.03 13.21
C GLU A 10 2.81 18.18 12.55
N VAL A 11 3.18 17.20 11.70
CA VAL A 11 2.23 16.27 11.09
C VAL A 11 1.45 15.50 12.16
N THR A 12 2.12 15.04 13.21
CA THR A 12 1.46 14.30 14.31
C THR A 12 0.47 15.18 15.06
N GLN A 13 0.80 16.45 15.30
CA GLN A 13 -0.10 17.41 15.95
C GLN A 13 -1.34 17.67 15.08
N LEU A 14 -1.15 17.99 13.79
CA LEU A 14 -2.26 18.24 12.86
C LEU A 14 -3.18 17.03 12.69
N LEU A 15 -2.64 15.82 12.69
CA LEU A 15 -3.43 14.59 12.71
C LEU A 15 -4.29 14.45 13.97
N GLY A 16 -3.76 14.84 15.12
CA GLY A 16 -4.49 14.89 16.39
C GLY A 16 -5.63 15.90 16.35
N ASP A 17 -5.34 17.11 15.88
CA ASP A 17 -6.31 18.22 15.78
C ASP A 17 -7.44 17.85 14.79
N TRP A 18 -7.11 17.27 13.65
CA TRP A 18 -8.11 16.74 12.68
C TRP A 18 -8.97 15.63 13.29
N SER A 19 -8.37 14.67 14.01
CA SER A 19 -9.11 13.62 14.73
C SER A 19 -10.05 14.20 15.79
N ALA A 20 -9.71 15.34 16.37
CA ALA A 20 -10.55 16.07 17.32
C ALA A 20 -11.68 16.90 16.66
N GLY A 21 -11.69 16.98 15.31
CA GLY A 21 -12.74 17.67 14.54
C GLY A 21 -12.35 19.04 14.00
N ASP A 22 -11.06 19.44 14.08
CA ASP A 22 -10.58 20.66 13.43
C ASP A 22 -10.39 20.42 11.92
N GLU A 23 -11.35 20.88 11.11
CA GLU A 23 -11.28 20.78 9.65
C GLU A 23 -10.14 21.62 9.06
N GLY A 24 -9.77 22.73 9.69
CA GLY A 24 -8.63 23.56 9.26
C GLY A 24 -7.28 22.86 9.44
N ALA A 25 -7.19 21.86 10.31
CA ALA A 25 -6.00 21.04 10.46
C ALA A 25 -5.74 20.18 9.22
N LEU A 26 -6.78 19.68 8.54
CA LEU A 26 -6.66 18.90 7.31
C LEU A 26 -6.05 19.72 6.18
N GLU A 27 -6.46 20.96 5.99
CA GLU A 27 -5.92 21.85 4.96
C GLU A 27 -4.43 22.09 5.13
N LYS A 28 -3.94 22.19 6.37
CA LYS A 28 -2.53 22.35 6.71
C LYS A 28 -1.76 21.03 6.60
N LEU A 29 -2.41 19.92 6.88
CA LEU A 29 -1.82 18.58 6.85
C LEU A 29 -1.51 18.12 5.41
N ILE A 30 -2.45 18.35 4.47
CA ILE A 30 -2.34 17.86 3.08
C ILE A 30 -0.99 18.22 2.45
N PRO A 31 -0.52 19.47 2.41
CA PRO A 31 0.74 19.80 1.76
C PRO A 31 1.96 19.16 2.43
N LEU A 32 1.89 18.84 3.72
CA LEU A 32 2.98 18.20 4.46
C LEU A 32 3.09 16.71 4.16
N VAL A 33 1.96 16.02 3.95
CA VAL A 33 1.94 14.57 3.70
C VAL A 33 1.91 14.22 2.21
N GLN A 34 1.52 15.16 1.35
CA GLN A 34 1.40 14.95 -0.11
C GLN A 34 2.67 14.38 -0.76
N PRO A 35 3.90 14.89 -0.48
CA PRO A 35 5.10 14.32 -1.10
C PRO A 35 5.32 12.86 -0.73
N GLU A 36 4.95 12.46 0.48
CA GLU A 36 5.10 11.10 0.96
C GLU A 36 4.03 10.19 0.39
N LEU A 37 2.78 10.63 0.35
CA LEU A 37 1.68 9.90 -0.28
C LEU A 37 1.90 9.76 -1.79
N HIS A 38 2.43 10.78 -2.45
CA HIS A 38 2.80 10.71 -3.86
C HIS A 38 3.92 9.67 -4.09
N ARG A 39 4.93 9.63 -3.21
CA ARG A 39 5.98 8.61 -3.27
C ARG A 39 5.43 7.19 -3.09
N LEU A 40 4.47 7.01 -2.17
CA LEU A 40 3.76 5.74 -1.99
C LEU A 40 3.00 5.35 -3.26
N ALA A 41 2.16 6.23 -3.78
CA ALA A 41 1.41 5.99 -5.01
C ALA A 41 2.35 5.68 -6.19
N HIS A 42 3.44 6.43 -6.32
CA HIS A 42 4.46 6.16 -7.32
C HIS A 42 5.13 4.79 -7.12
N HIS A 43 5.39 4.36 -5.88
CA HIS A 43 5.96 3.03 -5.61
C HIS A 43 5.03 1.90 -6.10
N TYR A 44 3.72 2.03 -5.90
CA TYR A 44 2.74 1.10 -6.44
C TYR A 44 2.71 1.12 -7.98
N MET A 45 2.79 2.33 -8.56
CA MET A 45 2.68 2.52 -10.01
C MET A 45 4.02 2.35 -10.74
N SER A 46 5.19 2.41 -10.07
CA SER A 46 6.51 2.31 -10.70
C SER A 46 6.83 0.92 -11.25
N ARG A 47 6.07 -0.08 -10.85
CA ARG A 47 6.06 -1.40 -11.47
C ARG A 47 5.22 -1.43 -12.74
N GLU A 48 4.47 -0.39 -13.03
CA GLU A 48 3.77 -0.16 -14.29
C GLU A 48 4.59 0.78 -15.18
N ARG A 49 4.49 0.66 -16.50
CA ARG A 49 5.36 1.31 -17.51
C ARG A 49 5.47 2.84 -17.37
N ALA A 50 6.60 3.40 -17.81
CA ALA A 50 6.82 4.84 -18.01
C ALA A 50 5.71 5.46 -18.88
N GLY A 51 4.97 6.42 -18.31
CA GLY A 51 3.82 7.08 -18.96
C GLY A 51 2.59 7.23 -18.06
N HIS A 52 2.61 6.64 -16.85
CA HIS A 52 1.47 6.57 -15.94
C HIS A 52 1.41 7.66 -14.86
N THR A 53 1.94 8.86 -15.11
CA THR A 53 1.84 9.97 -14.14
C THR A 53 0.37 10.29 -13.79
N LEU A 54 -0.51 10.15 -14.77
CA LEU A 54 -1.94 10.36 -14.58
C LEU A 54 -2.55 9.30 -13.66
N GLN A 55 -2.09 8.05 -13.76
CA GLN A 55 -2.57 6.95 -12.91
C GLN A 55 -2.06 7.08 -11.46
N THR A 56 -0.83 7.54 -11.25
CA THR A 56 -0.32 7.85 -9.91
C THR A 56 -1.18 8.91 -9.23
N THR A 57 -1.56 9.96 -9.96
CA THR A 57 -2.43 11.03 -9.45
C THR A 57 -3.82 10.48 -9.13
N ALA A 58 -4.41 9.67 -10.03
CA ALA A 58 -5.72 9.09 -9.80
C ALA A 58 -5.75 8.18 -8.56
N LEU A 59 -4.72 7.34 -8.35
CA LEU A 59 -4.59 6.52 -7.14
C LEU A 59 -4.48 7.39 -5.89
N LEU A 60 -3.74 8.48 -5.97
CA LEU A 60 -3.57 9.43 -4.88
C LEU A 60 -4.89 10.13 -4.53
N ASP A 61 -5.61 10.63 -5.54
CA ASP A 61 -6.89 11.32 -5.38
C ASP A 61 -7.94 10.40 -4.77
N GLU A 62 -8.04 9.16 -5.25
CA GLU A 62 -8.95 8.17 -4.70
C GLU A 62 -8.60 7.79 -3.26
N ALA A 63 -7.32 7.66 -2.94
CA ALA A 63 -6.85 7.42 -1.58
C ALA A 63 -7.19 8.61 -0.67
N TYR A 64 -7.02 9.85 -1.12
CA TYR A 64 -7.41 11.04 -0.36
C TYR A 64 -8.91 11.05 -0.06
N LEU A 65 -9.76 10.85 -1.07
CA LEU A 65 -11.21 10.81 -0.87
C LEU A 65 -11.59 9.78 0.20
N ARG A 66 -11.07 8.57 0.11
CA ARG A 66 -11.36 7.50 1.08
C ARG A 66 -10.76 7.75 2.47
N LEU A 67 -9.61 8.44 2.58
CA LEU A 67 -9.01 8.81 3.86
C LEU A 67 -9.82 9.89 4.58
N VAL A 68 -10.42 10.83 3.83
CA VAL A 68 -11.23 11.93 4.36
C VAL A 68 -12.65 11.46 4.69
N ASP A 69 -13.25 10.61 3.84
CA ASP A 69 -14.60 10.08 4.04
C ASP A 69 -14.70 9.07 5.20
N ASN A 70 -13.60 8.47 5.60
CA ASN A 70 -13.57 7.54 6.72
C ASN A 70 -13.84 8.32 8.01
N THR A 71 -15.05 8.15 8.55
CA THR A 71 -15.56 8.81 9.75
C THR A 71 -14.53 8.83 10.88
N LYS A 72 -13.80 9.96 10.98
CA LYS A 72 -12.92 10.37 12.09
C LYS A 72 -12.02 9.26 12.65
N PRO A 73 -11.06 8.74 11.88
CA PRO A 73 -10.09 7.80 12.42
C PRO A 73 -9.26 8.52 13.49
N VAL A 74 -9.09 7.87 14.64
CA VAL A 74 -8.17 8.37 15.66
C VAL A 74 -6.75 8.09 15.21
N TRP A 75 -6.08 9.10 14.67
CA TRP A 75 -4.71 8.98 14.22
C TRP A 75 -3.73 8.98 15.39
N GLN A 76 -2.95 7.92 15.54
CA GLN A 76 -1.92 7.82 16.59
C GLN A 76 -0.61 8.55 16.22
N GLY A 77 -0.56 9.18 15.05
CA GLY A 77 0.56 9.95 14.53
C GLY A 77 0.88 9.64 13.06
N ARG A 78 1.95 10.28 12.57
CA ARG A 78 2.37 10.21 11.16
C ARG A 78 2.53 8.76 10.65
N THR A 79 3.25 7.91 11.38
CA THR A 79 3.51 6.52 10.97
C THR A 79 2.22 5.73 10.82
N HIS A 80 1.25 5.93 11.72
CA HIS A 80 -0.08 5.31 11.64
C HIS A 80 -0.85 5.77 10.39
N PHE A 81 -0.81 7.07 10.10
CA PHE A 81 -1.44 7.65 8.91
C PHE A 81 -0.84 7.08 7.61
N ILE A 82 0.49 7.04 7.49
CA ILE A 82 1.18 6.51 6.30
C ILE A 82 0.92 5.00 6.12
N ALA A 83 0.89 4.24 7.23
CA ALA A 83 0.53 2.83 7.19
C ALA A 83 -0.88 2.59 6.66
N ALA A 84 -1.85 3.36 7.16
CA ALA A 84 -3.25 3.29 6.70
C ALA A 84 -3.38 3.71 5.22
N ALA A 85 -2.68 4.76 4.80
CA ALA A 85 -2.66 5.18 3.40
C ALA A 85 -2.09 4.08 2.48
N ALA A 86 -1.01 3.41 2.89
CA ALA A 86 -0.42 2.31 2.13
C ALA A 86 -1.40 1.14 1.98
N GLN A 87 -2.05 0.72 3.05
CA GLN A 87 -3.06 -0.34 3.02
C GLN A 87 -4.25 0.03 2.11
N LEU A 88 -4.69 1.28 2.18
CA LEU A 88 -5.77 1.77 1.35
C LEU A 88 -5.41 1.78 -0.13
N MET A 89 -4.22 2.28 -0.48
CA MET A 89 -3.72 2.27 -1.86
C MET A 89 -3.61 0.83 -2.40
N ARG A 90 -3.13 -0.12 -1.59
CA ARG A 90 -3.11 -1.54 -1.97
C ARG A 90 -4.51 -2.04 -2.30
N ARG A 91 -5.49 -1.79 -1.43
CA ARG A 91 -6.89 -2.21 -1.67
C ARG A 91 -7.46 -1.62 -2.95
N ILE A 92 -7.23 -0.33 -3.21
CA ILE A 92 -7.66 0.33 -4.45
C ILE A 92 -7.06 -0.39 -5.67
N MET A 93 -5.76 -0.67 -5.64
CA MET A 93 -5.07 -1.35 -6.75
C MET A 93 -5.61 -2.78 -6.96
N VAL A 94 -5.87 -3.51 -5.89
CA VAL A 94 -6.45 -4.87 -5.94
C VAL A 94 -7.88 -4.83 -6.49
N ASP A 95 -8.70 -3.87 -6.06
CA ASP A 95 -10.06 -3.69 -6.56
C ASP A 95 -10.04 -3.42 -8.07
N HIS A 96 -9.18 -2.52 -8.55
CA HIS A 96 -9.00 -2.26 -9.98
C HIS A 96 -8.52 -3.49 -10.76
N ALA A 97 -7.61 -4.29 -10.19
CA ALA A 97 -7.16 -5.52 -10.82
C ALA A 97 -8.30 -6.55 -10.92
N ARG A 98 -9.10 -6.69 -9.88
CA ARG A 98 -10.29 -7.59 -9.85
C ARG A 98 -11.34 -7.16 -10.87
N GLU A 99 -11.64 -5.87 -10.98
CA GLU A 99 -12.58 -5.32 -11.97
C GLU A 99 -12.13 -5.63 -13.40
N ARG A 100 -10.88 -5.38 -13.75
CA ARG A 100 -10.33 -5.71 -15.08
C ARG A 100 -10.47 -7.19 -15.38
N HIS A 101 -10.16 -8.04 -14.41
CA HIS A 101 -10.25 -9.50 -14.57
C HIS A 101 -11.70 -9.98 -14.73
N SER A 102 -12.67 -9.35 -14.08
CA SER A 102 -14.10 -9.70 -14.18
C SER A 102 -14.71 -9.24 -15.51
N LEU A 103 -14.37 -8.04 -16.00
CA LEU A 103 -14.84 -7.54 -17.29
C LEU A 103 -14.43 -8.42 -18.47
N LYS A 104 -13.28 -9.08 -18.39
CA LYS A 104 -12.81 -10.03 -19.40
C LYS A 104 -13.59 -11.35 -19.40
N ARG A 105 -14.03 -11.84 -18.25
CA ARG A 105 -14.85 -13.06 -18.13
C ARG A 105 -16.33 -12.85 -18.48
N GLY A 106 -16.79 -11.60 -18.49
CA GLY A 106 -18.20 -11.22 -18.72
C GLY A 106 -18.65 -11.06 -20.16
N GLY A 107 -17.99 -11.67 -21.15
CA GLY A 107 -18.56 -11.94 -22.49
C GLY A 107 -18.83 -10.72 -23.37
N GLY A 108 -18.36 -9.54 -23.07
CA GLY A 108 -18.35 -8.41 -24.01
C GLY A 108 -17.11 -8.50 -24.89
N ALA A 109 -17.30 -8.84 -26.18
CA ALA A 109 -16.22 -8.85 -27.17
C ALA A 109 -15.67 -7.44 -27.39
N LEU A 110 -14.91 -6.91 -26.45
CA LEU A 110 -13.95 -5.86 -26.74
C LEU A 110 -12.87 -6.50 -27.62
N LYS A 111 -12.79 -6.03 -28.90
CA LYS A 111 -11.65 -6.31 -29.76
C LYS A 111 -10.40 -5.87 -29.03
N VAL A 112 -9.80 -6.79 -28.27
CA VAL A 112 -8.48 -6.61 -27.69
C VAL A 112 -7.52 -6.67 -28.88
N THR A 113 -7.08 -5.51 -29.34
CA THR A 113 -5.83 -5.43 -30.09
C THR A 113 -4.78 -6.10 -29.23
N LEU A 114 -4.15 -7.16 -29.74
CA LEU A 114 -2.99 -7.83 -29.15
C LEU A 114 -1.82 -6.82 -29.13
N ASP A 115 -1.91 -5.83 -28.27
CA ASP A 115 -0.82 -4.90 -27.99
C ASP A 115 0.01 -5.55 -26.88
N GLU A 116 1.32 -5.67 -27.10
CA GLU A 116 2.30 -6.14 -26.11
C GLU A 116 2.10 -5.43 -24.74
N ALA A 117 1.65 -4.18 -24.79
CA ALA A 117 1.30 -3.40 -23.60
C ALA A 117 0.13 -3.98 -22.80
N ALA A 118 -0.88 -4.55 -23.46
CA ALA A 118 -2.04 -5.15 -22.79
C ALA A 118 -1.66 -6.46 -22.09
N LEU A 119 -0.82 -7.30 -22.72
CA LEU A 119 -0.32 -8.56 -22.13
C LEU A 119 0.53 -8.30 -20.87
N VAL A 120 1.45 -7.32 -20.95
CA VAL A 120 2.29 -6.96 -19.80
C VAL A 120 1.47 -6.42 -18.60
N THR A 121 0.40 -5.68 -18.88
CA THR A 121 -0.49 -5.15 -17.83
C THR A 121 -1.33 -6.27 -17.20
N GLU A 122 -1.68 -7.31 -17.97
CA GLU A 122 -2.43 -8.46 -17.47
C GLU A 122 -1.61 -9.30 -16.48
N THR A 123 -0.42 -9.71 -16.88
CA THR A 123 0.51 -10.46 -16.01
C THR A 123 0.73 -9.75 -14.67
N ARG A 124 0.88 -8.43 -14.67
CA ARG A 124 1.07 -7.65 -13.44
C ARG A 124 -0.18 -7.57 -12.56
N SER A 125 -1.36 -7.53 -13.17
CA SER A 125 -2.61 -7.58 -12.40
C SER A 125 -2.75 -8.94 -11.71
N GLU A 126 -2.38 -10.03 -12.36
CA GLU A 126 -2.35 -11.37 -11.79
C GLU A 126 -1.30 -11.49 -10.68
N GLU A 127 -0.09 -10.99 -10.89
CA GLU A 127 0.95 -10.93 -9.86
C GLU A 127 0.50 -10.15 -8.61
N LEU A 128 -0.23 -9.04 -8.79
CA LEU A 128 -0.76 -8.26 -7.69
C LEU A 128 -1.85 -9.03 -6.92
N LEU A 129 -2.74 -9.73 -7.64
CA LEU A 129 -3.79 -10.56 -7.03
C LEU A 129 -3.17 -11.74 -6.27
N ALA A 130 -2.21 -12.42 -6.86
CA ALA A 130 -1.48 -13.52 -6.20
C ALA A 130 -0.76 -13.02 -4.93
N LEU A 131 -0.12 -11.85 -4.99
CA LEU A 131 0.51 -11.24 -3.82
C LEU A 131 -0.51 -10.87 -2.74
N ASP A 132 -1.70 -10.38 -3.12
CA ASP A 132 -2.78 -10.06 -2.19
C ASP A 132 -3.28 -11.33 -1.48
N GLU A 133 -3.55 -12.40 -2.21
CA GLU A 133 -3.96 -13.70 -1.68
C GLU A 133 -2.89 -14.30 -0.75
N ALA A 134 -1.62 -14.23 -1.15
CA ALA A 134 -0.52 -14.68 -0.31
C ALA A 134 -0.41 -13.86 1.00
N LEU A 135 -0.66 -12.56 0.95
CA LEU A 135 -0.67 -11.70 2.16
C LEU A 135 -1.87 -11.99 3.06
N GLU A 136 -3.05 -12.25 2.51
CA GLU A 136 -4.22 -12.69 3.28
C GLU A 136 -3.95 -14.03 3.98
N SER A 137 -3.34 -14.98 3.25
CA SER A 137 -2.94 -16.26 3.82
C SER A 137 -1.87 -16.12 4.90
N LEU A 138 -0.89 -15.22 4.72
CA LEU A 138 0.09 -14.90 5.75
C LEU A 138 -0.56 -14.24 6.96
N ALA A 139 -1.52 -13.33 6.76
CA ALA A 139 -2.25 -12.67 7.83
C ALA A 139 -3.07 -13.65 8.69
N ALA A 140 -3.66 -14.68 8.06
CA ALA A 140 -4.38 -15.73 8.77
C ALA A 140 -3.47 -16.61 9.63
N GLN A 141 -2.21 -16.82 9.22
CA GLN A 141 -1.22 -17.62 9.95
C GLN A 141 -0.42 -16.81 10.97
N ASP A 142 0.01 -15.62 10.58
CA ASP A 142 0.82 -14.72 11.41
C ASP A 142 0.51 -13.26 11.06
N PRO A 143 -0.49 -12.66 11.72
CA PRO A 143 -0.91 -11.28 11.47
C PRO A 143 0.22 -10.27 11.61
N ARG A 144 1.15 -10.52 12.54
CA ARG A 144 2.28 -9.61 12.79
C ARG A 144 3.27 -9.59 11.62
N LYS A 145 3.57 -10.75 11.02
CA LYS A 145 4.44 -10.81 9.84
C LYS A 145 3.80 -10.14 8.64
N SER A 146 2.50 -10.36 8.41
CA SER A 146 1.75 -9.67 7.36
C SER A 146 1.81 -8.16 7.57
N GLN A 147 1.59 -7.68 8.79
CA GLN A 147 1.65 -6.26 9.12
C GLN A 147 3.06 -5.66 8.88
N ILE A 148 4.12 -6.39 9.20
CA ILE A 148 5.49 -5.97 8.90
C ILE A 148 5.71 -5.85 7.39
N VAL A 149 5.17 -6.78 6.59
CA VAL A 149 5.25 -6.68 5.12
C VAL A 149 4.50 -5.44 4.62
N GLU A 150 3.30 -5.21 5.09
CA GLU A 150 2.52 -4.02 4.70
C GLU A 150 3.26 -2.72 5.00
N LEU A 151 3.79 -2.57 6.20
CA LEU A 151 4.51 -1.36 6.60
C LEU A 151 5.79 -1.15 5.81
N ARG A 152 6.57 -2.21 5.59
CA ARG A 152 7.89 -2.09 4.95
C ARG A 152 7.84 -2.10 3.43
N TYR A 153 7.08 -3.02 2.85
CA TYR A 153 7.03 -3.19 1.40
C TYR A 153 6.09 -2.19 0.75
N PHE A 154 4.90 -2.05 1.28
CA PHE A 154 3.90 -1.15 0.74
C PHE A 154 4.01 0.26 1.34
N GLY A 155 4.20 0.37 2.65
CA GLY A 155 4.32 1.65 3.34
C GLY A 155 5.67 2.34 3.18
N GLY A 156 6.70 1.61 2.72
CA GLY A 156 8.05 2.15 2.58
C GLY A 156 8.71 2.57 3.91
N LEU A 157 8.15 2.09 5.05
CA LEU A 157 8.70 2.41 6.36
C LEU A 157 10.06 1.75 6.56
N THR A 158 10.93 2.45 7.28
CA THR A 158 12.22 1.89 7.73
C THR A 158 12.01 0.81 8.81
N VAL A 159 13.06 0.06 9.13
CA VAL A 159 13.03 -0.91 10.24
C VAL A 159 12.71 -0.20 11.55
N GLU A 160 13.29 0.98 11.75
CA GLU A 160 13.11 1.83 12.92
C GLU A 160 11.67 2.28 13.09
N GLU A 161 11.08 2.86 12.04
CA GLU A 161 9.68 3.32 12.04
C GLU A 161 8.72 2.16 12.24
N THR A 162 8.98 1.01 11.61
CA THR A 162 8.19 -0.21 11.78
C THR A 162 8.28 -0.74 13.22
N ALA A 163 9.48 -0.74 13.80
CA ALA A 163 9.72 -1.19 15.18
C ALA A 163 9.01 -0.27 16.19
N GLU A 164 9.08 1.04 15.99
CA GLU A 164 8.38 2.03 16.81
C GLU A 164 6.86 1.85 16.73
N PHE A 165 6.34 1.74 15.51
CA PHE A 165 4.90 1.55 15.26
C PHE A 165 4.35 0.28 15.92
N LEU A 166 5.04 -0.85 15.74
CA LEU A 166 4.62 -2.16 16.27
C LEU A 166 5.02 -2.38 17.74
N LYS A 167 5.75 -1.43 18.34
CA LYS A 167 6.32 -1.54 19.71
C LYS A 167 7.20 -2.80 19.85
N LEU A 168 8.01 -3.08 18.83
CA LEU A 168 8.94 -4.19 18.74
C LEU A 168 10.39 -3.71 18.77
N SER A 169 11.34 -4.64 18.99
CA SER A 169 12.76 -4.34 18.78
C SER A 169 13.09 -4.34 17.26
N ARG A 170 14.06 -3.53 16.84
CA ARG A 170 14.59 -3.55 15.46
C ARG A 170 14.98 -4.97 15.02
N ARG A 171 15.70 -5.70 15.89
CA ARG A 171 16.12 -7.08 15.62
C ARG A 171 14.93 -8.02 15.39
N THR A 172 13.82 -7.81 16.09
CA THR A 172 12.58 -8.58 15.87
C THR A 172 12.01 -8.27 14.50
N VAL A 173 11.91 -7.00 14.12
CA VAL A 173 11.41 -6.59 12.81
C VAL A 173 12.28 -7.15 11.67
N GLU A 174 13.60 -7.04 11.77
CA GLU A 174 14.54 -7.57 10.77
C GLU A 174 14.39 -9.08 10.57
N ARG A 175 14.32 -9.83 11.68
CA ARG A 175 14.15 -11.28 11.64
C ARG A 175 12.80 -11.65 11.02
N GLU A 176 11.72 -11.06 11.47
CA GLU A 176 10.37 -11.39 11.00
C GLU A 176 10.14 -10.93 9.56
N TRP A 177 10.71 -9.81 9.15
CA TRP A 177 10.76 -9.37 7.77
C TRP A 177 11.46 -10.40 6.85
N THR A 178 12.60 -10.93 7.28
CA THR A 178 13.34 -11.96 6.52
C THR A 178 12.52 -13.24 6.37
N ILE A 179 11.86 -13.68 7.45
CA ILE A 179 11.01 -14.87 7.43
C ILE A 179 9.76 -14.64 6.54
N ALA A 180 9.12 -13.49 6.67
CA ALA A 180 7.94 -13.15 5.88
C ALA A 180 8.25 -13.11 4.38
N LYS A 181 9.37 -12.51 3.98
CA LYS A 181 9.81 -12.51 2.57
C LYS A 181 10.04 -13.91 2.04
N ALA A 182 10.72 -14.76 2.80
CA ALA A 182 10.98 -16.15 2.39
C ALA A 182 9.69 -16.97 2.29
N TRP A 183 8.72 -16.69 3.14
CA TRP A 183 7.40 -17.33 3.10
C TRP A 183 6.61 -16.90 1.86
N LEU A 184 6.53 -15.58 1.61
CA LEU A 184 5.85 -15.03 0.44
C LEU A 184 6.47 -15.53 -0.87
N TYR A 185 7.81 -15.56 -0.95
CA TYR A 185 8.49 -16.09 -2.12
C TYR A 185 8.07 -17.54 -2.42
N ARG A 186 8.00 -18.40 -1.40
CA ARG A 186 7.55 -19.79 -1.56
C ARG A 186 6.07 -19.90 -1.92
N ALA A 187 5.22 -19.03 -1.38
CA ALA A 187 3.81 -19.02 -1.71
C ALA A 187 3.59 -18.68 -3.19
N LEU A 188 4.22 -17.61 -3.65
CA LEU A 188 4.13 -17.15 -5.04
C LEU A 188 4.76 -18.11 -6.06
N SER A 189 5.88 -18.77 -5.71
CA SER A 189 6.53 -19.75 -6.60
C SER A 189 5.77 -21.08 -6.72
N ARG A 190 4.81 -21.35 -5.83
CA ARG A 190 3.97 -22.57 -5.92
C ARG A 190 2.77 -22.41 -6.83
N GLU A 191 2.44 -21.19 -7.20
CA GLU A 191 1.32 -20.87 -8.10
C GLU A 191 1.73 -20.87 -9.58
N GLU A 192 3.03 -20.96 -9.89
CA GLU A 192 3.46 -21.25 -11.25
C GLU A 192 3.13 -22.72 -11.58
N PRO A 193 2.21 -23.01 -12.51
CA PRO A 193 1.97 -24.37 -12.94
C PRO A 193 3.27 -24.91 -13.55
N ASP A 194 3.67 -26.11 -13.10
CA ASP A 194 4.74 -26.90 -13.67
C ASP A 194 4.37 -27.17 -15.15
N GLU A 195 4.81 -26.31 -16.05
CA GLU A 195 4.71 -26.52 -17.50
C GLU A 195 5.72 -27.62 -17.86
N GLY A 196 5.27 -28.88 -17.67
CA GLY A 196 5.94 -30.08 -18.15
C GLY A 196 5.54 -30.43 -19.56
#